data_73bcb68ff0b658d38d6e2478cff0dc68
#
_entry.id   73bcb68ff0b658d38d6e2478cff0dc68
#
_cell.length_a   1.000
_cell.length_b   1.000
_cell.length_c   1.000
_cell.angle_alpha   90.00
_cell.angle_beta   90.00
_cell.angle_gamma   90.00
#
_symmetry.space_group_name_H-M   'P 1'
#
loop_
_entity.id
_entity.type
_entity.pdbx_description
1 polymer ?
#
loop_
_entity_poly.entity_id
_entity_poly.type
_entity_poly.pdbx_seq_one_letter_code
_entity_poly.pdbx_strand_id
1 'polypeptide(L)'
;AGFKKVYRCPMKLRPMSLSVAAKDLIVSDATKDFGACARITHQIPMRPSVMKRMIFIKAYRDVSLTQPTPTPNQVDEKIASTQGTRAIPVRSEDQPYTLWESQCELDLDQFIPEGNKFKGEGIPLPYLVTMDKDSREVLAIRRDWDEADENCERKRMYVKYPYIPGPGFYGTGMLNILGNSSAAMTA
;
A
#
# COMPACT_ATOMS: atom_id res chain seq x y z
N ALA A 1 5.13 -9.22 12.42
CA ALA A 1 5.66 -9.31 11.06
C ALA A 1 6.12 -7.94 10.59
N GLY A 2 7.20 -7.89 9.82
CA GLY A 2 7.67 -6.70 9.15
C GLY A 2 7.48 -6.81 7.65
N PHE A 3 7.25 -5.68 7.01
CA PHE A 3 7.14 -5.58 5.56
C PHE A 3 8.03 -4.45 5.06
N LYS A 4 8.64 -4.66 3.91
CA LYS A 4 9.39 -3.64 3.18
C LYS A 4 8.86 -3.52 1.77
N LYS A 5 8.73 -2.28 1.31
CA LYS A 5 8.49 -1.95 -0.09
C LYS A 5 9.80 -1.48 -0.70
N VAL A 6 10.23 -2.13 -1.79
CA VAL A 6 11.41 -1.75 -2.57
C VAL A 6 10.93 -1.26 -3.93
N TYR A 7 11.26 -0.02 -4.27
CA TYR A 7 10.79 0.61 -5.51
C TYR A 7 11.77 1.68 -5.99
N ARG A 8 11.68 2.05 -7.25
CA ARG A 8 12.40 3.20 -7.79
C ARG A 8 11.54 4.45 -7.62
N CYS A 9 12.02 5.41 -6.83
CA CYS A 9 11.29 6.65 -6.60
C CYS A 9 11.32 7.54 -7.86
N PRO A 10 10.16 7.96 -8.41
CA PRO A 10 10.13 8.79 -9.61
C PRO A 10 10.70 10.19 -9.38
N MET A 11 10.63 10.72 -8.16
CA MET A 11 11.19 12.04 -7.83
C MET A 11 12.70 12.01 -7.60
N LYS A 12 13.20 10.96 -6.95
CA LYS A 12 14.63 10.85 -6.58
C LYS A 12 15.44 10.06 -7.60
N LEU A 13 14.80 9.42 -8.55
CA LEU A 13 15.38 8.58 -9.61
C LEU A 13 16.33 7.48 -9.10
N ARG A 14 16.16 7.06 -7.85
CA ARG A 14 16.99 6.04 -7.19
C ARG A 14 16.12 4.96 -6.54
N PRO A 15 16.68 3.75 -6.32
CA PRO A 15 16.01 2.73 -5.54
C PRO A 15 15.80 3.20 -4.09
N MET A 16 14.65 2.89 -3.56
CA MET A 16 14.22 3.20 -2.20
C MET A 16 13.71 1.94 -1.53
N SER A 17 14.02 1.82 -0.23
CA SER A 17 13.44 0.80 0.64
C SER A 17 12.65 1.50 1.74
N LEU A 18 11.37 1.20 1.83
CA LEU A 18 10.44 1.75 2.81
C LEU A 18 9.93 0.64 3.72
N SER A 19 10.00 0.87 5.03
CA SER A 19 9.32 -0.01 6.00
C SER A 19 7.82 0.27 5.95
N VAL A 20 7.03 -0.80 5.83
CA VAL A 20 5.57 -0.73 5.75
C VAL A 20 4.99 -1.38 7.00
N ALA A 21 4.14 -0.64 7.72
CA ALA A 21 3.46 -1.18 8.86
C ALA A 21 2.39 -2.21 8.43
N ALA A 22 2.17 -3.24 9.24
CA ALA A 22 1.19 -4.27 8.91
C ALA A 22 -0.24 -3.70 8.74
N LYS A 23 -0.58 -2.63 9.46
CA LYS A 23 -1.87 -1.94 9.36
C LYS A 23 -2.10 -1.22 8.03
N ASP A 24 -1.00 -0.84 7.35
CA ASP A 24 -1.04 -0.08 6.11
C ASP A 24 -0.95 -0.97 4.87
N LEU A 25 -0.79 -2.29 5.08
CA LEU A 25 -0.73 -3.27 4.00
C LEU A 25 -1.97 -4.17 4.04
N ILE A 26 -2.78 -4.10 3.01
CA ILE A 26 -4.05 -4.81 2.91
C ILE A 26 -3.90 -5.90 1.85
N VAL A 27 -4.12 -7.13 2.25
CA VAL A 27 -4.10 -8.33 1.39
C VAL A 27 -5.33 -9.18 1.68
N SER A 28 -5.66 -10.10 0.78
CA SER A 28 -6.75 -11.05 0.99
C SER A 28 -6.40 -12.05 2.11
N ASP A 29 -7.39 -12.41 2.95
CA ASP A 29 -7.22 -13.38 4.05
C ASP A 29 -6.77 -14.77 3.58
N ALA A 30 -7.15 -15.15 2.37
CA ALA A 30 -6.75 -16.43 1.77
C ALA A 30 -5.27 -16.48 1.36
N THR A 31 -4.59 -15.34 1.37
CA THR A 31 -3.21 -15.22 0.89
C THR A 31 -2.22 -15.67 1.94
N LYS A 32 -1.28 -16.52 1.57
CA LYS A 32 -0.15 -16.92 2.43
C LYS A 32 1.13 -16.17 2.08
N ASP A 33 1.28 -15.79 0.82
CA ASP A 33 2.48 -15.18 0.28
C ASP A 33 2.12 -14.13 -0.80
N PHE A 34 3.03 -13.20 -1.06
CA PHE A 34 2.83 -12.13 -2.06
C PHE A 34 2.74 -12.66 -3.50
N GLY A 35 3.39 -13.78 -3.82
CA GLY A 35 3.37 -14.35 -5.16
C GLY A 35 1.97 -14.84 -5.58
N ALA A 36 1.24 -15.41 -4.61
CA ALA A 36 -0.11 -15.94 -4.82
C ALA A 36 -1.23 -14.91 -4.58
N CYS A 37 -0.88 -13.66 -4.28
CA CYS A 37 -1.85 -12.64 -3.94
C CYS A 37 -2.42 -11.96 -5.18
N ALA A 38 -3.72 -12.07 -5.43
CA ALA A 38 -4.37 -11.40 -6.55
C ALA A 38 -4.30 -9.87 -6.44
N ARG A 39 -4.36 -9.34 -5.21
CA ARG A 39 -4.29 -7.89 -4.95
C ARG A 39 -3.52 -7.59 -3.69
N ILE A 40 -2.58 -6.65 -3.79
CA ILE A 40 -1.83 -6.08 -2.66
C ILE A 40 -2.11 -4.58 -2.65
N THR A 41 -2.68 -4.06 -1.57
CA THR A 41 -2.96 -2.63 -1.43
C THR A 41 -2.14 -2.05 -0.30
N HIS A 42 -1.39 -1.01 -0.58
CA HIS A 42 -0.61 -0.25 0.39
C HIS A 42 -1.28 1.11 0.62
N GLN A 43 -1.62 1.40 1.87
CA GLN A 43 -2.15 2.68 2.29
C GLN A 43 -1.00 3.64 2.58
N ILE A 44 -0.95 4.75 1.84
CA ILE A 44 0.16 5.70 1.90
C ILE A 44 -0.36 7.07 2.33
N PRO A 45 0.06 7.58 3.50
CA PRO A 45 -0.22 8.97 3.85
C PRO A 45 0.67 9.90 3.00
N MET A 46 0.07 10.83 2.29
CA MET A 46 0.78 11.76 1.41
C MET A 46 0.48 13.20 1.75
N ARG A 47 1.53 13.98 2.07
CA ARG A 47 1.40 15.40 2.36
C ARG A 47 0.93 16.19 1.13
N PRO A 48 0.10 17.23 1.30
CA PRO A 48 -0.37 18.05 0.18
C PRO A 48 0.74 18.63 -0.70
N SER A 49 1.87 19.01 -0.10
CA SER A 49 3.03 19.52 -0.85
C SER A 49 3.67 18.47 -1.75
N VAL A 50 3.71 17.21 -1.31
CA VAL A 50 4.24 16.09 -2.11
C VAL A 50 3.26 15.73 -3.21
N MET A 51 1.94 15.76 -2.93
CA MET A 51 0.89 15.55 -3.92
C MET A 51 1.03 16.56 -5.07
N LYS A 52 1.14 17.85 -4.76
CA LYS A 52 1.35 18.90 -5.77
C LYS A 52 2.59 18.66 -6.64
N ARG A 53 3.69 18.19 -6.03
CA ARG A 53 4.91 17.83 -6.78
C ARG A 53 4.68 16.63 -7.70
N MET A 54 3.95 15.62 -7.24
CA MET A 54 3.64 14.44 -8.06
C MET A 54 2.74 14.79 -9.26
N ILE A 55 1.82 15.71 -9.10
CA ILE A 55 0.99 16.26 -10.19
C ILE A 55 1.88 17.08 -11.15
N PHE A 56 2.74 17.97 -10.62
CA PHE A 56 3.63 18.80 -11.42
C PHE A 56 4.57 17.98 -12.33
N ILE A 57 5.15 16.91 -11.82
CA ILE A 57 6.00 16.00 -12.62
C ILE A 57 5.18 15.01 -13.47
N LYS A 58 3.86 15.19 -13.56
CA LYS A 58 2.93 14.33 -14.32
C LYS A 58 2.96 12.86 -13.92
N ALA A 59 3.38 12.57 -12.69
CA ALA A 59 3.32 11.22 -12.11
C ALA A 59 1.90 10.88 -11.67
N TYR A 60 1.12 11.89 -11.31
CA TYR A 60 -0.31 11.79 -10.98
C TYR A 60 -1.13 12.73 -11.88
N ARG A 61 -2.36 12.33 -12.15
CA ARG A 61 -3.34 13.12 -12.86
C ARG A 61 -3.78 14.29 -11.98
N ASP A 62 -3.99 15.46 -12.59
CA ASP A 62 -4.56 16.62 -11.89
C ASP A 62 -6.08 16.44 -11.78
N VAL A 63 -6.54 16.16 -10.59
CA VAL A 63 -7.94 15.98 -10.24
C VAL A 63 -8.28 16.76 -8.99
N SER A 64 -9.50 17.23 -8.89
CA SER A 64 -10.01 17.91 -7.70
C SER A 64 -10.23 16.88 -6.59
N LEU A 65 -9.30 16.81 -5.66
CA LEU A 65 -9.41 15.94 -4.49
C LEU A 65 -10.21 16.63 -3.39
N THR A 66 -11.04 15.87 -2.72
CA THR A 66 -11.70 16.32 -1.49
C THR A 66 -10.65 16.51 -0.39
N GLN A 67 -10.73 17.61 0.35
CA GLN A 67 -9.83 17.80 1.49
C GLN A 67 -10.01 16.66 2.50
N PRO A 68 -8.92 16.08 2.99
CA PRO A 68 -9.01 14.98 3.94
C PRO A 68 -9.76 15.43 5.20
N THR A 69 -10.79 14.69 5.58
CA THR A 69 -11.49 14.93 6.83
C THR A 69 -10.71 14.29 7.97
N PRO A 70 -10.42 15.03 9.07
CA PRO A 70 -9.74 14.49 10.24
C PRO A 70 -10.64 13.49 10.97
N THR A 71 -10.72 12.28 10.49
CA THR A 71 -11.41 11.20 11.19
C THR A 71 -10.36 10.34 11.86
N PRO A 72 -10.24 10.39 13.21
CA PRO A 72 -9.32 9.49 13.89
C PRO A 72 -9.73 8.05 13.60
N ASN A 73 -8.75 7.24 13.23
CA ASN A 73 -8.99 5.82 13.05
C ASN A 73 -9.20 5.19 14.44
N GLN A 74 -10.23 4.35 14.61
CA GLN A 74 -10.50 3.65 15.87
C GLN A 74 -9.28 2.90 16.43
N VAL A 75 -8.39 2.44 15.55
CA VAL A 75 -7.13 1.79 15.95
C VAL A 75 -6.17 2.80 16.56
N ASP A 76 -6.03 3.98 15.97
CA ASP A 76 -5.15 5.03 16.47
C ASP A 76 -5.68 5.61 17.79
N GLU A 77 -7.00 5.71 17.97
CA GLU A 77 -7.63 6.07 19.25
C GLU A 77 -7.34 5.04 20.34
N LYS A 78 -7.48 3.75 20.04
CA LYS A 78 -7.14 2.69 20.98
C LYS A 78 -5.66 2.68 21.35
N ILE A 79 -4.77 2.89 20.39
CA ILE A 79 -3.33 3.00 20.65
C ILE A 79 -3.05 4.22 21.54
N ALA A 80 -3.61 5.38 21.22
CA ALA A 80 -3.45 6.59 22.01
C ALA A 80 -3.99 6.43 23.43
N SER A 81 -5.14 5.79 23.60
CA SER A 81 -5.72 5.50 24.93
C SER A 81 -4.85 4.55 25.75
N THR A 82 -4.27 3.53 25.10
CA THR A 82 -3.36 2.58 25.75
C THR A 82 -2.04 3.24 26.17
N GLN A 83 -1.59 4.24 25.42
CA GLN A 83 -0.39 5.03 25.72
C GLN A 83 -0.65 6.18 26.69
N GLY A 84 -1.90 6.39 27.15
CA GLY A 84 -2.29 7.52 27.99
C GLY A 84 -2.21 8.87 27.29
N THR A 85 -2.20 8.89 25.96
CA THR A 85 -2.17 10.09 25.12
C THR A 85 -3.54 10.34 24.50
N ARG A 86 -3.88 11.59 24.21
CA ARG A 86 -5.05 11.92 23.40
C ARG A 86 -4.65 11.93 21.92
N ALA A 87 -5.47 11.34 21.07
CA ALA A 87 -5.37 11.59 19.64
C ALA A 87 -5.67 13.07 19.39
N ILE A 88 -4.62 13.85 19.09
CA ILE A 88 -4.73 15.28 18.81
C ILE A 88 -5.18 15.39 17.33
N PRO A 89 -6.30 16.07 17.05
CA PRO A 89 -6.69 16.31 15.67
C PRO A 89 -5.61 17.14 14.98
N VAL A 90 -5.06 16.62 13.91
CA VAL A 90 -4.12 17.34 13.06
C VAL A 90 -4.84 18.52 12.41
N ARG A 91 -4.18 19.67 12.30
CA ARG A 91 -4.74 20.83 11.59
C ARG A 91 -5.09 20.41 10.16
N SER A 92 -6.23 20.88 9.64
CA SER A 92 -6.72 20.51 8.31
C SER A 92 -5.70 20.79 7.18
N GLU A 93 -4.87 21.83 7.36
CA GLU A 93 -3.83 22.20 6.38
C GLU A 93 -2.66 21.21 6.31
N ASP A 94 -2.35 20.54 7.42
CA ASP A 94 -1.26 19.57 7.53
C ASP A 94 -1.73 18.13 7.32
N GLN A 95 -3.03 17.94 7.12
CA GLN A 95 -3.61 16.62 7.03
C GLN A 95 -3.16 15.92 5.75
N PRO A 96 -2.56 14.73 5.83
CA PRO A 96 -2.15 14.00 4.65
C PRO A 96 -3.37 13.40 3.93
N TYR A 97 -3.33 13.41 2.61
CA TYR A 97 -4.18 12.56 1.79
C TYR A 97 -3.86 11.10 2.06
N THR A 98 -4.87 10.25 2.09
CA THR A 98 -4.68 8.81 2.21
C THR A 98 -4.81 8.17 0.83
N LEU A 99 -3.70 7.73 0.29
CA LEU A 99 -3.67 7.07 -1.01
C LEU A 99 -3.68 5.56 -0.85
N TRP A 100 -4.40 4.88 -1.72
CA TRP A 100 -4.32 3.45 -1.92
C TRP A 100 -3.52 3.17 -3.19
N GLU A 101 -2.40 2.52 -3.01
CA GLU A 101 -1.60 1.99 -4.11
C GLU A 101 -1.81 0.49 -4.19
N SER A 102 -2.48 0.04 -5.22
CA SER A 102 -2.88 -1.35 -5.39
C SER A 102 -2.16 -1.99 -6.57
N GLN A 103 -1.42 -3.08 -6.31
CA GLN A 103 -1.02 -4.02 -7.33
C GLN A 103 -2.19 -4.98 -7.57
N CYS A 104 -2.74 -5.01 -8.76
CA CYS A 104 -3.87 -5.87 -9.13
C CYS A 104 -3.82 -6.24 -10.60
N GLU A 105 -4.52 -7.28 -10.97
CA GLU A 105 -4.68 -7.72 -12.35
C GLU A 105 -5.93 -7.07 -12.95
N LEU A 106 -5.78 -6.41 -14.09
CA LEU A 106 -6.84 -5.73 -14.80
C LEU A 106 -6.77 -6.05 -16.30
N ASP A 107 -7.93 -6.18 -16.92
CA ASP A 107 -8.05 -6.24 -18.36
C ASP A 107 -8.16 -4.82 -18.91
N LEU A 108 -7.02 -4.27 -19.32
CA LEU A 108 -6.88 -2.93 -19.86
C LEU A 108 -6.11 -2.96 -21.17
N ASP A 109 -6.70 -3.54 -22.19
CA ASP A 109 -6.09 -3.77 -23.51
C ASP A 109 -5.49 -2.46 -24.11
N GLN A 110 -6.14 -1.33 -23.89
CA GLN A 110 -5.68 -0.02 -24.35
C GLN A 110 -4.31 0.43 -23.81
N PHE A 111 -3.87 -0.13 -22.66
CA PHE A 111 -2.57 0.17 -22.05
C PHE A 111 -1.50 -0.86 -22.39
N ILE A 112 -1.84 -1.92 -23.12
CA ILE A 112 -0.89 -2.93 -23.56
C ILE A 112 -0.16 -2.39 -24.79
N PRO A 113 1.20 -2.46 -24.85
CA PRO A 113 1.97 -1.98 -25.99
C PRO A 113 1.63 -2.73 -27.29
N GLU A 114 1.72 -2.02 -28.41
CA GLU A 114 1.67 -2.67 -29.71
C GLU A 114 2.77 -3.73 -29.85
N GLY A 115 2.42 -4.90 -30.35
CA GLY A 115 3.35 -6.02 -30.51
C GLY A 115 3.51 -6.92 -29.27
N ASN A 116 2.84 -6.62 -28.16
CA ASN A 116 2.80 -7.54 -27.04
C ASN A 116 1.84 -8.70 -27.34
N LYS A 117 2.26 -9.94 -27.02
CA LYS A 117 1.49 -11.18 -27.29
C LYS A 117 0.12 -11.26 -26.57
N PHE A 118 -0.07 -10.49 -25.53
CA PHE A 118 -1.32 -10.47 -24.75
C PHE A 118 -2.33 -9.44 -25.25
N LYS A 119 -1.96 -8.60 -26.22
CA LYS A 119 -2.87 -7.57 -26.73
C LYS A 119 -4.01 -8.18 -27.52
N GLY A 120 -5.26 -7.82 -27.17
CA GLY A 120 -6.48 -8.32 -27.79
C GLY A 120 -6.95 -9.69 -27.29
N GLU A 121 -6.21 -10.33 -26.39
CA GLU A 121 -6.55 -11.67 -25.88
C GLU A 121 -7.51 -11.65 -24.68
N GLY A 122 -7.80 -10.46 -24.11
CA GLY A 122 -8.66 -10.33 -22.93
C GLY A 122 -8.06 -10.96 -21.66
N ILE A 123 -6.74 -11.05 -21.59
CA ILE A 123 -6.02 -11.63 -20.45
C ILE A 123 -5.70 -10.53 -19.47
N PRO A 124 -6.14 -10.61 -18.18
CA PRO A 124 -5.78 -9.62 -17.16
C PRO A 124 -4.28 -9.58 -16.93
N LEU A 125 -3.70 -8.38 -17.00
CA LEU A 125 -2.28 -8.14 -16.73
C LEU A 125 -2.10 -7.35 -15.42
N PRO A 126 -0.90 -7.42 -14.80
CA PRO A 126 -0.65 -6.71 -13.56
C PRO A 126 -0.46 -5.22 -13.77
N TYR A 127 -1.23 -4.43 -13.03
CA TYR A 127 -1.15 -2.97 -13.00
C TYR A 127 -0.97 -2.46 -11.57
N LEU A 128 -0.32 -1.32 -11.46
CA LEU A 128 -0.20 -0.54 -10.24
C LEU A 128 -1.16 0.65 -10.34
N VAL A 129 -2.25 0.59 -9.58
CA VAL A 129 -3.27 1.63 -9.53
C VAL A 129 -3.10 2.46 -8.27
N THR A 130 -2.97 3.77 -8.42
CA THR A 130 -2.95 4.70 -7.30
C THR A 130 -4.24 5.50 -7.31
N MET A 131 -4.97 5.46 -6.19
CA MET A 131 -6.23 6.18 -6.01
C MET A 131 -6.25 6.90 -4.66
N ASP A 132 -7.00 7.98 -4.58
CA ASP A 132 -7.32 8.60 -3.31
C ASP A 132 -8.43 7.81 -2.59
N LYS A 133 -8.24 7.58 -1.29
CA LYS A 133 -9.16 6.78 -0.48
C LYS A 133 -10.52 7.46 -0.33
N ASP A 134 -10.52 8.78 -0.12
CA ASP A 134 -11.71 9.52 0.27
C ASP A 134 -12.57 9.88 -0.95
N SER A 135 -11.97 10.43 -2.01
CA SER A 135 -12.67 10.76 -3.25
C SER A 135 -12.87 9.57 -4.19
N ARG A 136 -12.10 8.49 -4.00
CA ARG A 136 -12.01 7.32 -4.90
C ARG A 136 -11.55 7.65 -6.32
N GLU A 137 -10.97 8.83 -6.51
CA GLU A 137 -10.41 9.24 -7.79
C GLU A 137 -9.11 8.50 -8.09
N VAL A 138 -9.00 8.00 -9.31
CA VAL A 138 -7.79 7.35 -9.80
C VAL A 138 -6.77 8.40 -10.21
N LEU A 139 -5.63 8.43 -9.55
CA LEU A 139 -4.54 9.36 -9.79
C LEU A 139 -3.56 8.87 -10.85
N ALA A 140 -3.27 7.58 -10.85
CA ALA A 140 -2.36 6.98 -11.81
C ALA A 140 -2.66 5.48 -12.01
N ILE A 141 -2.48 5.03 -13.24
CA ILE A 141 -2.41 3.61 -13.59
C ILE A 141 -1.06 3.40 -14.29
N ARG A 142 -0.30 2.41 -13.82
CA ARG A 142 1.01 2.09 -14.38
C ARG A 142 1.10 0.60 -14.63
N ARG A 143 1.84 0.21 -15.65
CA ARG A 143 2.20 -1.18 -15.87
C ARG A 143 3.08 -1.67 -14.73
N ASP A 144 2.79 -2.86 -14.20
CA ASP A 144 3.53 -3.44 -13.08
C ASP A 144 4.42 -4.60 -13.49
N TRP A 145 4.90 -4.57 -14.74
CA TRP A 145 5.90 -5.49 -15.29
C TRP A 145 7.07 -4.75 -15.92
N ASP A 146 8.12 -5.46 -16.24
CA ASP A 146 9.26 -4.89 -16.96
C ASP A 146 8.98 -4.90 -18.47
N GLU A 147 9.36 -3.85 -19.17
CA GLU A 147 9.16 -3.77 -20.64
C GLU A 147 9.93 -4.86 -21.41
N ALA A 148 11.02 -5.37 -20.82
CA ALA A 148 11.80 -6.47 -21.40
C ALA A 148 11.20 -7.85 -21.07
N ASP A 149 10.19 -7.94 -20.22
CA ASP A 149 9.58 -9.20 -19.83
C ASP A 149 8.42 -9.56 -20.75
N GLU A 150 8.64 -10.56 -21.60
CA GLU A 150 7.62 -11.08 -22.52
C GLU A 150 6.42 -11.73 -21.82
N ASN A 151 6.58 -12.16 -20.58
CA ASN A 151 5.51 -12.80 -19.81
C ASN A 151 4.66 -11.80 -19.00
N CYS A 152 5.07 -10.53 -18.94
CA CYS A 152 4.41 -9.48 -18.17
C CYS A 152 4.20 -9.87 -16.70
N GLU A 153 5.20 -10.49 -16.07
CA GLU A 153 5.12 -10.89 -14.67
C GLU A 153 5.13 -9.67 -13.75
N ARG A 154 4.31 -9.74 -12.69
CA ARG A 154 4.19 -8.69 -11.69
C ARG A 154 5.53 -8.43 -10.99
N LYS A 155 5.92 -7.17 -10.88
CA LYS A 155 7.11 -6.75 -10.12
C LYS A 155 6.97 -7.08 -8.65
N ARG A 156 7.97 -7.72 -8.08
CA ARG A 156 8.03 -8.05 -6.65
C ARG A 156 8.52 -6.85 -5.85
N MET A 157 7.60 -5.93 -5.54
CA MET A 157 7.93 -4.73 -4.77
C MET A 157 7.91 -4.93 -3.25
N TYR A 158 7.23 -5.96 -2.76
CA TYR A 158 7.06 -6.18 -1.33
C TYR A 158 7.84 -7.40 -0.84
N VAL A 159 8.50 -7.22 0.31
CA VAL A 159 9.23 -8.27 1.01
C VAL A 159 8.63 -8.44 2.40
N LYS A 160 8.33 -9.69 2.77
CA LYS A 160 7.81 -10.10 4.07
C LYS A 160 8.94 -10.72 4.88
N TYR A 161 9.12 -10.28 6.13
CA TYR A 161 10.07 -10.87 7.07
C TYR A 161 9.41 -11.05 8.44
N PRO A 162 8.64 -12.15 8.62
CA PRO A 162 8.01 -12.44 9.90
C PRO A 162 9.08 -12.89 10.90
N TYR A 163 9.02 -12.38 12.14
CA TYR A 163 9.87 -12.87 13.23
C TYR A 163 9.45 -14.28 13.64
N ILE A 164 8.14 -14.49 13.81
CA ILE A 164 7.55 -15.80 14.07
C ILE A 164 6.47 -16.02 13.02
N PRO A 165 6.60 -17.05 12.18
CA PRO A 165 5.55 -17.39 11.24
C PRO A 165 4.29 -17.82 12.01
N GLY A 166 3.12 -17.41 11.52
CA GLY A 166 1.81 -17.78 12.06
C GLY A 166 0.96 -18.44 10.97
N PRO A 167 -0.24 -18.88 11.33
CA PRO A 167 -1.15 -19.52 10.38
C PRO A 167 -1.64 -18.58 9.28
N GLY A 168 -1.58 -17.25 9.48
CA GLY A 168 -2.02 -16.25 8.53
C GLY A 168 -0.87 -15.52 7.83
N PHE A 169 -1.25 -14.59 6.95
CA PHE A 169 -0.30 -13.78 6.19
C PHE A 169 0.62 -12.93 7.09
N TYR A 170 0.07 -12.33 8.14
CA TYR A 170 0.81 -11.36 8.98
C TYR A 170 1.73 -12.01 10.02
N GLY A 171 1.65 -13.32 10.26
CA GLY A 171 2.42 -13.99 11.29
C GLY A 171 1.90 -13.71 12.72
N THR A 172 2.60 -14.27 13.72
CA THR A 172 2.21 -14.14 15.12
C THR A 172 2.93 -12.97 15.79
N GLY A 173 2.19 -12.15 16.52
CA GLY A 173 2.74 -11.04 17.29
C GLY A 173 3.37 -11.51 18.61
N MET A 174 4.39 -10.78 19.09
CA MET A 174 5.04 -11.05 20.39
C MET A 174 4.04 -11.05 21.55
N LEU A 175 3.03 -10.18 21.48
CA LEU A 175 1.98 -10.08 22.50
C LEU A 175 1.17 -11.37 22.64
N ASN A 176 0.92 -12.08 21.54
CA ASN A 176 0.21 -13.36 21.58
C ASN A 176 1.02 -14.47 22.27
N ILE A 177 2.34 -14.34 22.28
CA ILE A 177 3.24 -15.32 22.86
C ILE A 177 3.50 -15.03 24.34
N LEU A 178 3.79 -13.77 24.64
CA LEU A 178 4.19 -13.34 25.97
C LEU A 178 3.03 -12.85 26.84
N GLY A 179 1.86 -12.56 26.24
CA GLY A 179 0.72 -11.94 26.92
C GLY A 179 0.23 -12.77 28.12
N ASN A 180 0.10 -14.07 27.95
CA ASN A 180 -0.33 -14.96 29.05
C ASN A 180 0.71 -15.04 30.17
N SER A 181 1.99 -15.08 29.82
CA SER A 181 3.07 -15.09 30.82
C SER A 181 3.18 -13.77 31.57
N SER A 182 2.99 -12.65 30.85
CA SER A 182 2.97 -11.31 31.45
C SER A 182 1.75 -11.12 32.37
N ALA A 183 0.58 -11.59 31.96
CA ALA A 183 -0.63 -11.55 32.79
C ALA A 183 -0.48 -12.39 34.06
N ALA A 184 0.15 -13.58 33.97
CA ALA A 184 0.42 -14.44 35.13
C ALA A 184 1.45 -13.83 36.10
N MET A 185 2.37 -12.99 35.64
CA MET A 185 3.33 -12.28 36.48
C MET A 185 2.77 -11.02 37.16
N THR A 186 1.65 -10.52 36.70
CA THR A 186 1.00 -9.30 37.22
C THR A 186 -0.24 -9.61 38.06
N ALA A 187 -0.68 -10.85 38.13
CA ALA A 187 -1.75 -11.35 39.01
C ALA A 187 -1.20 -11.78 40.37
#